data_3e17263f69a088b1346707abc0fd6d0e
#
_entry.id   3e17263f69a088b1346707abc0fd6d0e
#
_cell.length_a   1.000
_cell.length_b   1.000
_cell.length_c   1.000
_cell.angle_alpha   90.00
_cell.angle_beta   90.00
_cell.angle_gamma   90.00
#
_symmetry.space_group_name_H-M   'P 1'
#
loop_
_entity.id
_entity.type
_entity.pdbx_description
1 polymer ?
#
loop_
_entity_poly.entity_id
_entity_poly.type
_entity_poly.pdbx_seq_one_letter_code
_entity_poly.pdbx_strand_id
1 'polypeptide(L)'
;MEQIRYSSRRLAEVLGLSVRELAEAEERGAIQSTVPSGGPTQKMSYSMRDLSSARAALNRVPPRRPLRRQLFLNFKGGTGKTSVSSSYAFRLAEMGHRVLVIDLDSQGHASKCLGVCGEDAERTLFDAIIKKTPVETVIVKTGMPGLDLIPSNLTMSTIDLSLMPLAAREFRLRNVLKEVEGTYDYAVLDAPPSFGLLNLNALMAAHDLFVPVLADFLSFHGLKLLFETVQGLEEDLQHVLDHIFIVINAYNATYKIAKEAKEALEKHYPDFLLKQVIRQCTKFAQASSEGIPIFAYDSESKGAQDIQAVLDEVQGRIGAPVRLKAVESA
;
A
#
# COMPACT_ATOMS: atom_id res chain seq x y z
N MET A 1 -3.92 9.65 -13.36
CA MET A 1 -5.00 9.39 -12.36
C MET A 1 -6.28 10.17 -12.64
N GLU A 2 -6.28 11.42 -13.08
CA GLU A 2 -7.51 12.20 -13.34
C GLU A 2 -8.48 11.61 -14.38
N GLN A 3 -8.03 10.68 -15.20
CA GLN A 3 -8.87 10.02 -16.23
C GLN A 3 -9.67 8.82 -15.71
N ILE A 4 -9.47 8.39 -14.46
CA ILE A 4 -10.21 7.26 -13.88
C ILE A 4 -11.68 7.62 -13.75
N ARG A 5 -12.54 6.72 -14.22
CA ARG A 5 -14.00 6.88 -14.22
C ARG A 5 -14.68 5.71 -13.54
N TYR A 6 -15.70 6.03 -12.76
CA TYR A 6 -16.57 5.04 -12.11
C TYR A 6 -17.89 4.93 -12.85
N SER A 7 -18.32 3.73 -13.16
CA SER A 7 -19.71 3.48 -13.55
C SER A 7 -20.62 3.62 -12.32
N SER A 8 -21.93 3.84 -12.51
CA SER A 8 -22.90 3.88 -11.40
C SER A 8 -22.82 2.63 -10.53
N ARG A 9 -22.65 1.44 -11.14
CA ARG A 9 -22.48 0.18 -10.39
C ARG A 9 -21.23 0.21 -9.51
N ARG A 10 -20.09 0.63 -10.07
CA ARG A 10 -18.82 0.69 -9.30
C ARG A 10 -18.86 1.77 -8.22
N LEU A 11 -19.45 2.92 -8.51
CA LEU A 11 -19.63 3.99 -7.52
C LEU A 11 -20.48 3.51 -6.34
N ALA A 12 -21.62 2.85 -6.63
CA ALA A 12 -22.48 2.27 -5.60
C ALA A 12 -21.72 1.27 -4.74
N GLU A 13 -20.99 0.33 -5.35
CA GLU A 13 -20.17 -0.65 -4.65
C GLU A 13 -19.14 0.00 -3.70
N VAL A 14 -18.38 0.99 -4.19
CA VAL A 14 -17.35 1.69 -3.42
C VAL A 14 -17.96 2.51 -2.27
N LEU A 15 -19.18 3.04 -2.46
CA LEU A 15 -19.94 3.74 -1.43
C LEU A 15 -20.68 2.79 -0.46
N GLY A 16 -20.71 1.49 -0.74
CA GLY A 16 -21.50 0.51 0.01
C GLY A 16 -22.99 0.73 -0.15
N LEU A 17 -23.45 1.10 -1.35
CA LEU A 17 -24.84 1.32 -1.72
C LEU A 17 -25.31 0.25 -2.71
N SER A 18 -26.62 -0.01 -2.76
CA SER A 18 -27.25 -0.61 -3.93
C SER A 18 -27.31 0.41 -5.07
N VAL A 19 -27.42 -0.06 -6.31
CA VAL A 19 -27.59 0.81 -7.49
C VAL A 19 -28.87 1.66 -7.37
N ARG A 20 -29.90 1.12 -6.69
CA ARG A 20 -31.15 1.84 -6.45
C ARG A 20 -30.97 3.00 -5.44
N GLU A 21 -30.29 2.77 -4.35
CA GLU A 21 -29.98 3.82 -3.36
C GLU A 21 -29.12 4.93 -3.97
N LEU A 22 -28.19 4.56 -4.88
CA LEU A 22 -27.41 5.54 -5.64
C LEU A 22 -28.34 6.42 -6.49
N ALA A 23 -29.25 5.82 -7.28
CA ALA A 23 -30.19 6.55 -8.13
C ALA A 23 -31.09 7.49 -7.30
N GLU A 24 -31.62 7.01 -6.15
CA GLU A 24 -32.41 7.83 -5.23
C GLU A 24 -31.61 9.01 -4.64
N ALA A 25 -30.30 8.84 -4.42
CA ALA A 25 -29.40 9.91 -3.96
C ALA A 25 -29.09 10.92 -5.06
N GLU A 26 -29.01 10.48 -6.32
CA GLU A 26 -28.89 11.35 -7.50
C GLU A 26 -30.13 12.20 -7.72
N GLU A 27 -31.33 11.59 -7.68
CA GLU A 27 -32.61 12.30 -7.81
C GLU A 27 -32.78 13.38 -6.74
N ARG A 28 -32.28 13.13 -5.53
CA ARG A 28 -32.30 14.13 -4.42
C ARG A 28 -31.20 15.18 -4.55
N GLY A 29 -30.33 15.09 -5.56
CA GLY A 29 -29.21 16.01 -5.77
C GLY A 29 -28.06 15.85 -4.78
N ALA A 30 -28.04 14.76 -3.98
CA ALA A 30 -26.96 14.49 -3.06
C ALA A 30 -25.68 13.99 -3.74
N ILE A 31 -25.82 13.42 -4.94
CA ILE A 31 -24.71 12.95 -5.79
C ILE A 31 -24.88 13.57 -7.18
N GLN A 32 -23.81 14.14 -7.68
CA GLN A 32 -23.78 14.73 -9.02
C GLN A 32 -22.52 14.25 -9.75
N SER A 33 -22.67 13.91 -11.03
CA SER A 33 -21.53 13.67 -11.91
C SER A 33 -21.01 15.00 -12.44
N THR A 34 -19.70 15.23 -12.32
CA THR A 34 -19.00 16.35 -12.98
C THR A 34 -18.49 15.96 -14.36
N VAL A 35 -18.65 14.70 -14.76
CA VAL A 35 -18.24 14.20 -16.07
C VAL A 35 -19.30 14.55 -17.10
N PRO A 36 -18.97 15.28 -18.19
CA PRO A 36 -19.95 15.60 -19.24
C PRO A 36 -20.58 14.33 -19.81
N SER A 37 -21.90 14.28 -19.88
CA SER A 37 -22.60 13.21 -20.59
C SER A 37 -22.44 13.38 -22.10
N GLY A 38 -21.92 12.36 -22.77
CA GLY A 38 -21.71 12.39 -24.25
C GLY A 38 -22.97 12.22 -25.07
N GLY A 39 -24.19 12.34 -24.48
CA GLY A 39 -25.49 12.21 -25.15
C GLY A 39 -26.46 11.32 -24.38
N PRO A 40 -27.73 11.28 -24.80
CA PRO A 40 -28.83 10.61 -24.07
C PRO A 40 -28.71 9.09 -23.97
N THR A 41 -27.81 8.47 -24.71
CA THR A 41 -27.55 7.00 -24.68
C THR A 41 -26.28 6.61 -23.93
N GLN A 42 -25.46 7.58 -23.49
CA GLN A 42 -24.21 7.29 -22.78
C GLN A 42 -24.49 7.10 -21.29
N LYS A 43 -24.02 5.97 -20.74
CA LYS A 43 -24.13 5.67 -19.31
C LYS A 43 -23.40 6.74 -18.48
N MET A 44 -24.01 7.18 -17.41
CA MET A 44 -23.38 8.09 -16.46
C MET A 44 -22.07 7.53 -15.94
N SER A 45 -21.07 8.39 -15.85
CA SER A 45 -19.78 8.08 -15.28
C SER A 45 -19.36 9.17 -14.29
N TYR A 46 -18.57 8.81 -13.28
CA TYR A 46 -18.20 9.69 -12.20
C TYR A 46 -16.68 9.77 -12.09
N SER A 47 -16.18 10.92 -11.73
CA SER A 47 -14.75 11.13 -11.42
C SER A 47 -14.43 10.67 -10.00
N MET A 48 -13.13 10.59 -9.68
CA MET A 48 -12.69 10.37 -8.30
C MET A 48 -13.11 11.51 -7.35
N ARG A 49 -13.24 12.74 -7.87
CA ARG A 49 -13.76 13.88 -7.10
C ARG A 49 -15.23 13.68 -6.76
N ASP A 50 -16.03 13.17 -7.72
CA ASP A 50 -17.45 12.88 -7.48
C ASP A 50 -17.62 11.80 -6.41
N LEU A 51 -16.77 10.74 -6.41
CA LEU A 51 -16.74 9.74 -5.34
C LEU A 51 -16.48 10.38 -3.97
N SER A 52 -15.49 11.26 -3.87
CA SER A 52 -15.17 11.95 -2.61
C SER A 52 -16.32 12.85 -2.14
N SER A 53 -16.92 13.62 -3.05
CA SER A 53 -18.07 14.48 -2.75
C SER A 53 -19.30 13.69 -2.35
N ALA A 54 -19.62 12.60 -3.06
CA ALA A 54 -20.70 11.71 -2.73
C ALA A 54 -20.53 11.08 -1.34
N ARG A 55 -19.31 10.66 -1.00
CA ARG A 55 -18.99 10.11 0.32
C ARG A 55 -19.26 11.11 1.44
N ALA A 56 -18.87 12.37 1.24
CA ALA A 56 -19.13 13.45 2.20
C ALA A 56 -20.64 13.75 2.32
N ALA A 57 -21.35 13.89 1.20
CA ALA A 57 -22.78 14.19 1.16
C ALA A 57 -23.64 13.09 1.82
N LEU A 58 -23.18 11.84 1.77
CA LEU A 58 -23.87 10.69 2.35
C LEU A 58 -23.39 10.36 3.78
N ASN A 59 -22.55 11.18 4.40
CA ASN A 59 -21.95 10.91 5.72
C ASN A 59 -21.24 9.54 5.80
N ARG A 60 -20.58 9.12 4.70
CA ARG A 60 -19.85 7.85 4.61
C ARG A 60 -18.33 8.03 4.62
N VAL A 61 -17.85 9.15 5.15
CA VAL A 61 -16.43 9.38 5.42
C VAL A 61 -16.05 8.55 6.64
N PRO A 62 -15.02 7.69 6.54
CA PRO A 62 -14.55 6.94 7.70
C PRO A 62 -14.16 7.86 8.85
N PRO A 63 -14.34 7.43 10.11
CA PRO A 63 -13.87 8.21 11.26
C PRO A 63 -12.35 8.37 11.22
N ARG A 64 -11.87 9.51 11.72
CA ARG A 64 -10.45 9.79 11.90
C ARG A 64 -9.83 8.76 12.83
N ARG A 65 -8.60 8.35 12.51
CA ARG A 65 -7.81 7.41 13.31
C ARG A 65 -6.37 7.91 13.45
N PRO A 66 -5.63 7.46 14.47
CA PRO A 66 -4.19 7.68 14.54
C PRO A 66 -3.51 7.12 13.29
N LEU A 67 -2.43 7.79 12.85
CA LEU A 67 -1.65 7.37 11.70
C LEU A 67 -1.13 5.94 11.89
N ARG A 68 -1.52 5.03 10.99
CA ARG A 68 -0.99 3.66 10.96
C ARG A 68 0.01 3.52 9.83
N ARG A 69 1.24 3.16 10.17
CA ARG A 69 2.36 3.01 9.25
C ARG A 69 2.54 1.56 8.87
N GLN A 70 2.39 1.25 7.58
CA GLN A 70 2.35 -0.09 7.01
C GLN A 70 3.47 -0.24 5.99
N LEU A 71 4.44 -1.10 6.26
CA LEU A 71 5.62 -1.32 5.44
C LEU A 71 5.45 -2.57 4.57
N PHE A 72 5.68 -2.44 3.28
CA PHE A 72 5.76 -3.56 2.33
C PHE A 72 7.24 -3.85 2.03
N LEU A 73 7.76 -4.93 2.59
CA LEU A 73 9.17 -5.29 2.50
C LEU A 73 9.35 -6.79 2.21
N ASN A 74 10.24 -7.10 1.31
CA ASN A 74 10.86 -8.41 1.13
C ASN A 74 12.21 -8.20 0.45
N PHE A 75 13.25 -8.85 0.91
CA PHE A 75 14.61 -8.75 0.34
C PHE A 75 14.72 -9.40 -1.03
N LYS A 76 13.78 -10.27 -1.41
CA LYS A 76 13.70 -10.84 -2.76
C LYS A 76 13.03 -9.85 -3.72
N GLY A 77 13.67 -9.61 -4.87
CA GLY A 77 13.08 -8.87 -5.98
C GLY A 77 11.94 -9.65 -6.65
N GLY A 78 10.99 -8.93 -7.28
CA GLY A 78 9.92 -9.54 -8.08
C GLY A 78 8.81 -10.21 -7.27
N THR A 79 8.74 -10.04 -5.95
CA THR A 79 7.66 -10.59 -5.11
C THR A 79 6.35 -9.82 -5.20
N GLY A 80 6.35 -8.67 -5.92
CA GLY A 80 5.16 -7.85 -6.14
C GLY A 80 4.90 -6.81 -5.06
N LYS A 81 5.90 -6.45 -4.24
CA LYS A 81 5.78 -5.40 -3.21
C LYS A 81 5.06 -4.17 -3.72
N THR A 82 5.60 -3.53 -4.73
CA THR A 82 5.08 -2.28 -5.32
C THR A 82 3.67 -2.43 -5.90
N SER A 83 3.39 -3.53 -6.62
CA SER A 83 2.05 -3.76 -7.19
C SER A 83 1.00 -3.97 -6.09
N VAL A 84 1.37 -4.64 -5.00
CA VAL A 84 0.48 -4.88 -3.86
C VAL A 84 0.32 -3.61 -3.04
N SER A 85 1.42 -2.93 -2.66
CA SER A 85 1.41 -1.73 -1.82
C SER A 85 0.64 -0.58 -2.47
N SER A 86 0.89 -0.29 -3.76
CA SER A 86 0.22 0.78 -4.50
C SER A 86 -1.28 0.49 -4.70
N SER A 87 -1.64 -0.77 -4.99
CA SER A 87 -3.04 -1.18 -5.13
C SER A 87 -3.78 -1.15 -3.78
N TYR A 88 -3.13 -1.59 -2.72
CA TYR A 88 -3.64 -1.54 -1.35
C TYR A 88 -3.88 -0.10 -0.89
N ALA A 89 -2.91 0.78 -1.09
CA ALA A 89 -3.02 2.20 -0.75
C ALA A 89 -4.13 2.89 -1.53
N PHE A 90 -4.22 2.64 -2.85
CA PHE A 90 -5.29 3.16 -3.68
C PHE A 90 -6.67 2.73 -3.17
N ARG A 91 -6.82 1.44 -2.81
CA ARG A 91 -8.09 0.93 -2.30
C ARG A 91 -8.48 1.55 -0.96
N LEU A 92 -7.54 1.75 -0.05
CA LEU A 92 -7.78 2.48 1.19
C LEU A 92 -8.31 3.91 0.92
N ALA A 93 -7.72 4.62 -0.06
CA ALA A 93 -8.18 5.94 -0.44
C ALA A 93 -9.57 5.91 -1.12
N GLU A 94 -9.84 4.90 -1.98
CA GLU A 94 -11.20 4.67 -2.51
C GLU A 94 -12.23 4.45 -1.38
N MET A 95 -11.83 3.79 -0.29
CA MET A 95 -12.69 3.60 0.89
C MET A 95 -12.88 4.88 1.71
N GLY A 96 -12.19 5.97 1.36
CA GLY A 96 -12.32 7.29 1.96
C GLY A 96 -11.32 7.61 3.06
N HIS A 97 -10.31 6.78 3.26
CA HIS A 97 -9.19 7.07 4.17
C HIS A 97 -8.22 8.06 3.54
N ARG A 98 -7.50 8.80 4.40
CA ARG A 98 -6.40 9.67 3.98
C ARG A 98 -5.11 8.86 4.02
N VAL A 99 -4.52 8.67 2.86
CA VAL A 99 -3.37 7.78 2.66
C VAL A 99 -2.18 8.57 2.13
N LEU A 100 -1.03 8.40 2.75
CA LEU A 100 0.26 8.84 2.25
C LEU A 100 1.06 7.62 1.81
N VAL A 101 1.43 7.54 0.54
CA VAL A 101 2.38 6.54 0.06
C VAL A 101 3.79 7.12 0.13
N ILE A 102 4.74 6.32 0.59
CA ILE A 102 6.16 6.67 0.60
C ILE A 102 6.90 5.66 -0.27
N ASP A 103 7.37 6.12 -1.42
CA ASP A 103 8.20 5.31 -2.30
C ASP A 103 9.65 5.38 -1.83
N LEU A 104 10.18 4.25 -1.36
CA LEU A 104 11.55 4.13 -0.86
C LEU A 104 12.51 3.55 -1.91
N ASP A 105 11.98 3.03 -3.03
CA ASP A 105 12.80 2.46 -4.09
C ASP A 105 13.29 3.55 -5.05
N SER A 106 14.60 3.68 -5.23
CA SER A 106 15.22 4.62 -6.16
C SER A 106 14.74 4.48 -7.61
N GLN A 107 14.12 3.35 -7.95
CA GLN A 107 13.54 3.12 -9.28
C GLN A 107 12.19 3.84 -9.47
N GLY A 108 11.57 4.34 -8.40
CA GLY A 108 10.33 5.12 -8.45
C GLY A 108 9.13 4.36 -8.98
N HIS A 109 9.09 3.03 -8.80
CA HIS A 109 8.00 2.22 -9.35
C HIS A 109 6.65 2.50 -8.70
N ALA A 110 6.59 2.71 -7.38
CA ALA A 110 5.35 3.08 -6.69
C ALA A 110 4.88 4.47 -7.15
N SER A 111 5.80 5.40 -7.33
CA SER A 111 5.53 6.73 -7.88
C SER A 111 4.86 6.63 -9.26
N LYS A 112 5.43 5.84 -10.17
CA LYS A 112 4.86 5.60 -11.52
C LYS A 112 3.48 4.95 -11.45
N CYS A 113 3.29 3.94 -10.61
CA CYS A 113 2.00 3.27 -10.42
C CYS A 113 0.91 4.21 -9.89
N LEU A 114 1.29 5.32 -9.28
CA LEU A 114 0.37 6.35 -8.79
C LEU A 114 0.29 7.58 -9.72
N GLY A 115 0.82 7.46 -10.94
CA GLY A 115 0.73 8.47 -11.98
C GLY A 115 1.64 9.67 -11.76
N VAL A 116 2.71 9.51 -10.96
CA VAL A 116 3.71 10.54 -10.70
C VAL A 116 5.05 10.10 -11.30
N CYS A 117 5.63 10.94 -12.15
CA CYS A 117 6.99 10.74 -12.65
C CYS A 117 7.97 11.19 -11.56
N GLY A 118 8.70 10.25 -10.96
CA GLY A 118 9.67 10.56 -9.91
C GLY A 118 10.83 11.43 -10.41
N GLU A 119 11.17 11.33 -11.69
CA GLU A 119 12.22 12.16 -12.33
C GLU A 119 11.84 13.65 -12.36
N ASP A 120 10.53 13.96 -12.43
CA ASP A 120 10.03 15.34 -12.40
C ASP A 120 9.89 15.88 -10.97
N ALA A 121 10.10 15.04 -9.95
CA ALA A 121 9.99 15.47 -8.57
C ALA A 121 11.23 16.28 -8.15
N GLU A 122 11.04 17.55 -7.85
CA GLU A 122 12.10 18.45 -7.37
C GLU A 122 12.68 17.97 -6.03
N ARG A 123 11.88 17.32 -5.22
CA ARG A 123 12.20 16.86 -3.87
C ARG A 123 11.66 15.47 -3.61
N THR A 124 12.39 14.72 -2.80
CA THR A 124 12.06 13.35 -2.40
C THR A 124 12.21 13.19 -0.89
N LEU A 125 12.01 11.97 -0.40
CA LEU A 125 12.28 11.63 0.99
C LEU A 125 13.73 11.95 1.41
N PHE A 126 14.69 11.90 0.47
CA PHE A 126 16.08 12.29 0.74
C PHE A 126 16.18 13.70 1.31
N ASP A 127 15.42 14.64 0.76
CA ASP A 127 15.43 16.04 1.22
C ASP A 127 14.88 16.16 2.66
N ALA A 128 13.80 15.43 2.97
CA ALA A 128 13.23 15.45 4.31
C ALA A 128 14.17 14.81 5.35
N ILE A 129 14.77 13.64 5.03
CA ILE A 129 15.61 12.88 5.96
C ILE A 129 17.00 13.53 6.15
N ILE A 130 17.65 13.88 5.05
CA ILE A 130 19.06 14.31 5.06
C ILE A 130 19.17 15.82 5.16
N LYS A 131 18.41 16.58 4.36
CA LYS A 131 18.45 18.04 4.34
C LYS A 131 17.52 18.68 5.37
N LYS A 132 16.71 17.87 6.09
CA LYS A 132 15.72 18.33 7.08
C LYS A 132 14.71 19.33 6.50
N THR A 133 14.35 19.15 5.25
CA THR A 133 13.30 19.92 4.59
C THR A 133 11.95 19.53 5.18
N PRO A 134 11.03 20.48 5.46
CA PRO A 134 9.70 20.16 5.99
C PRO A 134 8.98 19.13 5.11
N VAL A 135 8.42 18.09 5.72
CA VAL A 135 7.85 16.94 5.00
C VAL A 135 6.72 17.33 4.05
N GLU A 136 5.96 18.35 4.39
CA GLU A 136 4.85 18.86 3.55
C GLU A 136 5.33 19.34 2.18
N THR A 137 6.60 19.77 2.09
CA THR A 137 7.19 20.28 0.83
C THR A 137 7.69 19.18 -0.10
N VAL A 138 7.78 17.94 0.38
CA VAL A 138 8.16 16.76 -0.41
C VAL A 138 6.95 15.90 -0.79
N ILE A 139 5.76 16.21 -0.25
CA ILE A 139 4.52 15.51 -0.55
C ILE A 139 3.92 16.06 -1.84
N VAL A 140 3.58 15.18 -2.77
CA VAL A 140 2.90 15.51 -4.02
C VAL A 140 1.49 14.89 -4.06
N LYS A 141 0.59 15.56 -4.79
CA LYS A 141 -0.78 15.08 -5.01
C LYS A 141 -0.82 14.11 -6.19
N THR A 142 -1.44 12.95 -6.01
CA THR A 142 -1.56 11.94 -7.08
C THR A 142 -2.72 12.23 -8.04
N GLY A 143 -3.54 13.24 -7.78
CA GLY A 143 -4.79 13.50 -8.50
C GLY A 143 -5.98 12.70 -7.98
N MET A 144 -5.77 11.71 -7.09
CA MET A 144 -6.84 11.03 -6.36
C MET A 144 -7.07 11.71 -5.00
N PRO A 145 -8.31 12.16 -4.70
CA PRO A 145 -8.63 12.72 -3.39
C PRO A 145 -8.33 11.71 -2.27
N GLY A 146 -7.61 12.17 -1.25
CA GLY A 146 -7.23 11.33 -0.12
C GLY A 146 -6.01 10.44 -0.33
N LEU A 147 -5.35 10.49 -1.49
CA LEU A 147 -4.12 9.75 -1.77
C LEU A 147 -3.00 10.71 -2.17
N ASP A 148 -2.03 10.84 -1.31
CA ASP A 148 -0.82 11.65 -1.54
C ASP A 148 0.42 10.76 -1.58
N LEU A 149 1.52 11.27 -2.10
CA LEU A 149 2.76 10.53 -2.33
C LEU A 149 4.00 11.34 -1.93
N ILE A 150 4.95 10.71 -1.24
CA ILE A 150 6.34 11.14 -1.25
C ILE A 150 7.04 10.33 -2.36
N PRO A 151 7.41 10.97 -3.48
CA PRO A 151 7.98 10.27 -4.63
C PRO A 151 9.44 9.89 -4.40
N SER A 152 9.91 8.96 -5.21
CA SER A 152 11.31 8.53 -5.27
C SER A 152 11.93 8.77 -6.64
N ASN A 153 13.23 8.97 -6.64
CA ASN A 153 14.05 9.04 -7.84
C ASN A 153 15.48 8.53 -7.56
N LEU A 154 16.37 8.59 -8.55
CA LEU A 154 17.74 8.09 -8.43
C LEU A 154 18.56 8.71 -7.28
N THR A 155 18.19 9.90 -6.78
CA THR A 155 18.84 10.51 -5.60
C THR A 155 18.76 9.60 -4.37
N MET A 156 17.67 8.83 -4.25
CA MET A 156 17.48 7.87 -3.17
C MET A 156 18.53 6.76 -3.13
N SER A 157 19.21 6.46 -4.23
CA SER A 157 20.27 5.43 -4.28
C SER A 157 21.47 5.73 -3.37
N THR A 158 21.67 6.99 -2.97
CA THR A 158 22.77 7.41 -2.11
C THR A 158 22.38 7.60 -0.65
N ILE A 159 21.11 7.32 -0.29
CA ILE A 159 20.55 7.65 1.03
C ILE A 159 21.24 6.85 2.15
N ASP A 160 21.58 5.59 1.92
CA ASP A 160 22.26 4.76 2.92
C ASP A 160 23.63 5.35 3.30
N LEU A 161 24.43 5.77 2.31
CA LEU A 161 25.70 6.45 2.54
C LEU A 161 25.53 7.77 3.29
N SER A 162 24.47 8.52 2.98
CA SER A 162 24.18 9.79 3.62
C SER A 162 23.65 9.63 5.05
N LEU A 163 23.02 8.52 5.38
CA LEU A 163 22.56 8.17 6.72
C LEU A 163 23.70 7.73 7.65
N MET A 164 24.71 7.04 7.12
CA MET A 164 25.81 6.44 7.93
C MET A 164 26.43 7.38 8.98
N PRO A 165 26.79 8.63 8.66
CA PRO A 165 27.43 9.53 9.63
C PRO A 165 26.46 10.19 10.61
N LEU A 166 25.15 10.02 10.42
CA LEU A 166 24.14 10.74 11.22
C LEU A 166 23.87 10.06 12.56
N ALA A 167 23.75 10.87 13.61
CA ALA A 167 23.28 10.38 14.90
C ALA A 167 21.80 9.98 14.83
N ALA A 168 21.42 8.93 15.57
CA ALA A 168 20.06 8.35 15.57
C ALA A 168 19.54 8.07 14.14
N ARG A 169 20.42 7.59 13.29
CA ARG A 169 20.19 7.37 11.87
C ARG A 169 19.07 6.36 11.60
N GLU A 170 18.83 5.44 12.53
CA GLU A 170 17.80 4.42 12.45
C GLU A 170 16.37 4.97 12.63
N PHE A 171 16.24 6.17 13.20
CA PHE A 171 14.95 6.78 13.57
C PHE A 171 14.54 7.96 12.69
N ARG A 172 15.31 8.27 11.63
CA ARG A 172 15.09 9.47 10.82
C ARG A 172 13.73 9.47 10.12
N LEU A 173 13.38 8.36 9.48
CA LEU A 173 12.09 8.24 8.80
C LEU A 173 10.92 8.31 9.80
N ARG A 174 11.04 7.64 10.96
CA ARG A 174 10.03 7.73 12.01
C ARG A 174 9.79 9.18 12.46
N ASN A 175 10.86 9.95 12.59
CA ASN A 175 10.76 11.34 13.01
C ASN A 175 10.10 12.22 11.93
N VAL A 176 10.43 12.01 10.65
CA VAL A 176 9.75 12.69 9.52
C VAL A 176 8.26 12.35 9.50
N LEU A 177 7.89 11.09 9.70
CA LEU A 177 6.47 10.68 9.66
C LEU A 177 5.66 11.18 10.86
N LYS A 178 6.29 11.58 11.97
CA LYS A 178 5.59 12.26 13.07
C LYS A 178 5.02 13.62 12.66
N GLU A 179 5.65 14.33 11.73
CA GLU A 179 5.19 15.62 11.25
C GLU A 179 3.83 15.54 10.52
N VAL A 180 3.49 14.37 9.99
CA VAL A 180 2.22 14.12 9.28
C VAL A 180 1.17 13.37 10.13
N GLU A 181 1.45 13.10 11.40
CA GLU A 181 0.46 12.54 12.34
C GLU A 181 -0.74 13.50 12.45
N GLY A 182 -1.95 12.94 12.39
CA GLY A 182 -3.20 13.73 12.34
C GLY A 182 -3.62 14.19 10.94
N THR A 183 -2.72 14.23 9.96
CA THR A 183 -3.05 14.55 8.56
C THR A 183 -3.53 13.32 7.81
N TYR A 184 -2.89 12.18 8.01
CA TYR A 184 -3.21 10.92 7.34
C TYR A 184 -3.71 9.86 8.32
N ASP A 185 -4.49 8.90 7.80
CA ASP A 185 -4.97 7.72 8.53
C ASP A 185 -4.01 6.54 8.33
N TYR A 186 -3.39 6.47 7.15
CA TYR A 186 -2.40 5.47 6.79
C TYR A 186 -1.18 6.09 6.12
N ALA A 187 0.00 5.54 6.41
CA ALA A 187 1.22 5.72 5.65
C ALA A 187 1.65 4.35 5.13
N VAL A 188 1.67 4.19 3.80
CA VAL A 188 2.06 2.95 3.12
C VAL A 188 3.47 3.14 2.57
N LEU A 189 4.42 2.37 3.08
CA LEU A 189 5.83 2.44 2.72
C LEU A 189 6.15 1.29 1.74
N ASP A 190 6.57 1.62 0.53
CA ASP A 190 7.02 0.64 -0.47
C ASP A 190 8.54 0.57 -0.49
N ALA A 191 9.11 -0.54 -0.02
CA ALA A 191 10.54 -0.69 0.20
C ALA A 191 11.27 -1.39 -0.96
N PRO A 192 12.54 -0.99 -1.26
CA PRO A 192 13.37 -1.70 -2.23
C PRO A 192 13.75 -3.11 -1.75
N PRO A 193 14.15 -4.02 -2.66
CA PRO A 193 14.56 -5.39 -2.30
C PRO A 193 16.02 -5.44 -1.81
N SER A 194 16.42 -4.51 -0.94
CA SER A 194 17.80 -4.40 -0.45
C SER A 194 17.84 -4.55 1.07
N PHE A 195 19.01 -4.83 1.60
CA PHE A 195 19.27 -4.79 3.02
C PHE A 195 20.17 -3.59 3.31
N GLY A 196 19.59 -2.49 3.84
CA GLY A 196 20.32 -1.25 4.06
C GLY A 196 19.69 -0.40 5.16
N LEU A 197 20.34 0.74 5.47
CA LEU A 197 19.90 1.67 6.51
C LEU A 197 18.51 2.26 6.22
N LEU A 198 18.16 2.45 4.95
CA LEU A 198 16.82 2.93 4.58
C LEU A 198 15.74 1.92 4.97
N ASN A 199 15.94 0.63 4.68
CA ASN A 199 14.98 -0.41 5.07
C ASN A 199 14.95 -0.61 6.59
N LEU A 200 16.07 -0.45 7.28
CA LEU A 200 16.10 -0.38 8.73
C LEU A 200 15.26 0.80 9.25
N ASN A 201 15.40 1.99 8.67
CA ASN A 201 14.55 3.14 8.99
C ASN A 201 13.06 2.87 8.76
N ALA A 202 12.73 2.17 7.66
CA ALA A 202 11.36 1.82 7.36
C ALA A 202 10.77 0.86 8.39
N LEU A 203 11.53 -0.17 8.80
CA LEU A 203 11.16 -1.08 9.88
C LEU A 203 10.95 -0.34 11.19
N MET A 204 11.88 0.55 11.58
CA MET A 204 11.79 1.36 12.81
C MET A 204 10.65 2.38 12.79
N ALA A 205 10.13 2.72 11.61
CA ALA A 205 8.99 3.61 11.46
C ALA A 205 7.66 2.89 11.43
N ALA A 206 7.64 1.60 11.06
CA ALA A 206 6.42 0.83 10.82
C ALA A 206 5.70 0.40 12.11
N HIS A 207 4.38 0.25 12.01
CA HIS A 207 3.56 -0.49 12.97
C HIS A 207 3.29 -1.91 12.46
N ASP A 208 3.03 -2.05 11.15
CA ASP A 208 2.77 -3.33 10.50
C ASP A 208 3.79 -3.59 9.40
N LEU A 209 4.21 -4.83 9.28
CA LEU A 209 5.07 -5.33 8.21
C LEU A 209 4.28 -6.27 7.31
N PHE A 210 4.18 -5.93 6.02
CA PHE A 210 3.66 -6.80 4.97
C PHE A 210 4.81 -7.43 4.21
N VAL A 211 4.79 -8.75 4.09
CA VAL A 211 5.82 -9.53 3.39
C VAL A 211 5.18 -10.28 2.23
N PRO A 212 5.07 -9.66 1.04
CA PRO A 212 4.65 -10.37 -0.15
C PRO A 212 5.69 -11.42 -0.53
N VAL A 213 5.26 -12.69 -0.67
CA VAL A 213 6.13 -13.82 -1.04
C VAL A 213 5.57 -14.54 -2.26
N LEU A 214 6.43 -15.13 -3.06
CA LEU A 214 6.01 -16.09 -4.07
C LEU A 214 5.84 -17.45 -3.42
N ALA A 215 4.93 -18.27 -3.94
CA ALA A 215 4.76 -19.66 -3.50
C ALA A 215 5.88 -20.54 -4.08
N ASP A 216 7.12 -20.31 -3.60
CA ASP A 216 8.31 -21.08 -3.96
C ASP A 216 9.21 -21.30 -2.75
N PHE A 217 10.07 -22.34 -2.80
CA PHE A 217 10.98 -22.68 -1.69
C PHE A 217 12.06 -21.63 -1.43
N LEU A 218 12.44 -20.82 -2.43
CA LEU A 218 13.44 -19.76 -2.25
C LEU A 218 12.93 -18.63 -1.36
N SER A 219 11.63 -18.48 -1.22
CA SER A 219 11.02 -17.47 -0.36
C SER A 219 11.26 -17.72 1.13
N PHE A 220 11.50 -18.97 1.55
CA PHE A 220 11.77 -19.30 2.96
C PHE A 220 13.06 -18.71 3.50
N HIS A 221 14.16 -18.74 2.72
CA HIS A 221 15.42 -18.16 3.16
C HIS A 221 15.33 -16.65 3.38
N GLY A 222 14.63 -15.96 2.49
CA GLY A 222 14.39 -14.51 2.64
C GLY A 222 13.52 -14.19 3.86
N LEU A 223 12.51 -15.01 4.15
CA LEU A 223 11.67 -14.86 5.33
C LEU A 223 12.47 -15.07 6.61
N LYS A 224 13.28 -16.13 6.70
CA LYS A 224 14.10 -16.40 7.87
C LYS A 224 14.99 -15.20 8.20
N LEU A 225 15.75 -14.69 7.23
CA LEU A 225 16.62 -13.53 7.42
C LEU A 225 15.80 -12.28 7.86
N LEU A 226 14.63 -12.08 7.30
CA LEU A 226 13.76 -10.95 7.68
C LEU A 226 13.29 -11.08 9.14
N PHE A 227 12.86 -12.26 9.56
CA PHE A 227 12.43 -12.50 10.94
C PHE A 227 13.59 -12.37 11.94
N GLU A 228 14.79 -12.89 11.63
CA GLU A 228 15.98 -12.67 12.42
C GLU A 228 16.32 -11.18 12.55
N THR A 229 16.17 -10.41 11.46
CA THR A 229 16.37 -8.96 11.50
C THR A 229 15.35 -8.27 12.40
N VAL A 230 14.06 -8.60 12.27
CA VAL A 230 13.01 -8.02 13.11
C VAL A 230 13.19 -8.36 14.58
N GLN A 231 13.58 -9.60 14.88
CA GLN A 231 13.90 -10.03 16.25
C GLN A 231 15.09 -9.24 16.83
N GLY A 232 16.16 -9.05 16.05
CA GLY A 232 17.30 -8.23 16.47
C GLY A 232 16.91 -6.77 16.77
N LEU A 233 15.96 -6.21 16.00
CA LEU A 233 15.42 -4.85 16.28
C LEU A 233 14.62 -4.80 17.58
N GLU A 234 13.87 -5.85 17.89
CA GLU A 234 13.14 -5.95 19.18
C GLU A 234 14.12 -6.03 20.35
N GLU A 235 15.17 -6.84 20.25
CA GLU A 235 16.16 -7.05 21.29
C GLU A 235 17.07 -5.81 21.50
N ASP A 236 17.63 -5.25 20.42
CA ASP A 236 18.65 -4.20 20.48
C ASP A 236 18.06 -2.79 20.60
N LEU A 237 16.94 -2.52 19.93
CA LEU A 237 16.34 -1.18 19.82
C LEU A 237 14.96 -1.08 20.46
N GLN A 238 14.48 -2.14 21.12
CA GLN A 238 13.18 -2.21 21.80
C GLN A 238 12.02 -1.77 20.87
N HIS A 239 12.16 -2.05 19.58
CA HIS A 239 11.13 -1.76 18.59
C HIS A 239 10.33 -3.00 18.28
N VAL A 240 9.04 -2.97 18.60
CA VAL A 240 8.10 -4.08 18.37
C VAL A 240 7.12 -3.68 17.28
N LEU A 241 6.99 -4.52 16.26
CA LEU A 241 5.91 -4.40 15.27
C LEU A 241 4.59 -4.89 15.89
N ASP A 242 3.50 -4.17 15.64
CA ASP A 242 2.17 -4.60 16.08
C ASP A 242 1.75 -5.89 15.35
N HIS A 243 2.00 -5.96 14.03
CA HIS A 243 1.65 -7.10 13.19
C HIS A 243 2.70 -7.37 12.11
N ILE A 244 2.83 -8.66 11.77
CA ILE A 244 3.52 -9.11 10.56
C ILE A 244 2.52 -9.90 9.72
N PHE A 245 2.38 -9.55 8.44
CA PHE A 245 1.47 -10.19 7.49
C PHE A 245 2.25 -10.77 6.31
N ILE A 246 2.36 -12.09 6.24
CA ILE A 246 2.90 -12.79 5.07
C ILE A 246 1.76 -12.96 4.06
N VAL A 247 1.95 -12.46 2.84
CA VAL A 247 0.97 -12.53 1.75
C VAL A 247 1.55 -13.36 0.62
N ILE A 248 0.93 -14.49 0.29
CA ILE A 248 1.30 -15.26 -0.90
C ILE A 248 0.80 -14.50 -2.14
N ASN A 249 1.73 -14.07 -2.98
CA ASN A 249 1.46 -13.36 -4.22
C ASN A 249 1.74 -14.25 -5.45
N ALA A 250 1.08 -13.93 -6.56
CA ALA A 250 1.16 -14.65 -7.83
C ALA A 250 0.88 -16.17 -7.69
N TYR A 251 -0.01 -16.52 -6.76
CA TYR A 251 -0.36 -17.92 -6.48
C TYR A 251 -1.07 -18.58 -7.66
N ASN A 252 -0.59 -19.75 -8.05
CA ASN A 252 -1.23 -20.57 -9.07
C ASN A 252 -1.46 -21.98 -8.53
N ALA A 253 -2.71 -22.30 -8.21
CA ALA A 253 -3.11 -23.58 -7.64
C ALA A 253 -2.94 -24.77 -8.58
N THR A 254 -2.61 -24.57 -9.87
CA THR A 254 -2.33 -25.67 -10.79
C THR A 254 -0.92 -26.24 -10.60
N TYR A 255 0.00 -25.46 -10.03
CA TYR A 255 1.37 -25.87 -9.80
C TYR A 255 1.51 -26.62 -8.47
N LYS A 256 2.01 -27.86 -8.54
CA LYS A 256 2.25 -28.70 -7.34
C LYS A 256 3.20 -27.99 -6.35
N ILE A 257 4.29 -27.41 -6.86
CA ILE A 257 5.26 -26.66 -6.05
C ILE A 257 4.64 -25.49 -5.29
N ALA A 258 3.64 -24.82 -5.88
CA ALA A 258 2.97 -23.70 -5.21
C ALA A 258 2.07 -24.18 -4.05
N LYS A 259 1.44 -25.34 -4.19
CA LYS A 259 0.66 -25.95 -3.10
C LYS A 259 1.56 -26.38 -1.95
N GLU A 260 2.64 -27.12 -2.25
CA GLU A 260 3.61 -27.58 -1.27
C GLU A 260 4.27 -26.38 -0.51
N ALA A 261 4.63 -25.32 -1.24
CA ALA A 261 5.17 -24.12 -0.62
C ALA A 261 4.13 -23.40 0.28
N LYS A 262 2.87 -23.35 -0.13
CA LYS A 262 1.79 -22.79 0.69
C LYS A 262 1.60 -23.60 1.98
N GLU A 263 1.51 -24.94 1.88
CA GLU A 263 1.39 -25.84 3.04
C GLU A 263 2.58 -25.69 4.01
N ALA A 264 3.79 -25.56 3.46
CA ALA A 264 4.97 -25.31 4.27
C ALA A 264 4.93 -23.93 4.98
N LEU A 265 4.46 -22.87 4.31
CA LEU A 265 4.25 -21.56 4.93
C LEU A 265 3.19 -21.63 6.04
N GLU A 266 2.07 -22.32 5.81
CA GLU A 266 1.02 -22.55 6.81
C GLU A 266 1.55 -23.28 8.05
N LYS A 267 2.46 -24.23 7.85
CA LYS A 267 3.08 -24.99 8.94
C LYS A 267 4.08 -24.18 9.74
N HIS A 268 4.94 -23.38 9.07
CA HIS A 268 6.06 -22.69 9.74
C HIS A 268 5.73 -21.27 10.21
N TYR A 269 4.73 -20.61 9.59
CA TYR A 269 4.35 -19.21 9.88
C TYR A 269 2.83 -19.04 10.09
N PRO A 270 2.13 -19.93 10.85
CA PRO A 270 0.67 -19.94 10.94
C PRO A 270 0.09 -18.62 11.48
N ASP A 271 0.78 -17.96 12.41
CA ASP A 271 0.31 -16.72 13.05
C ASP A 271 0.46 -15.49 12.15
N PHE A 272 1.41 -15.55 11.19
CA PHE A 272 1.77 -14.43 10.33
C PHE A 272 1.17 -14.54 8.93
N LEU A 273 0.91 -15.77 8.45
CA LEU A 273 0.38 -15.99 7.12
C LEU A 273 -1.08 -15.55 7.02
N LEU A 274 -1.37 -14.72 6.02
CA LEU A 274 -2.75 -14.43 5.66
C LEU A 274 -3.38 -15.65 4.98
N LYS A 275 -4.66 -15.89 5.28
CA LYS A 275 -5.46 -16.95 4.64
C LYS A 275 -5.71 -16.63 3.17
N GLN A 276 -5.89 -15.34 2.89
CA GLN A 276 -6.08 -14.85 1.54
C GLN A 276 -4.78 -14.85 0.75
N VAL A 277 -4.86 -15.26 -0.50
CA VAL A 277 -3.73 -15.27 -1.45
C VAL A 277 -4.04 -14.35 -2.62
N ILE A 278 -3.02 -13.73 -3.19
CA ILE A 278 -3.15 -12.98 -4.43
C ILE A 278 -2.82 -13.93 -5.58
N ARG A 279 -3.84 -14.28 -6.36
CA ARG A 279 -3.69 -15.19 -7.50
C ARG A 279 -2.87 -14.57 -8.62
N GLN A 280 -2.19 -15.40 -9.39
CA GLN A 280 -1.53 -14.97 -10.60
C GLN A 280 -2.53 -14.27 -11.54
N CYS A 281 -2.28 -12.99 -11.84
CA CYS A 281 -3.16 -12.15 -12.65
C CYS A 281 -2.35 -11.23 -13.54
N THR A 282 -2.52 -11.35 -14.86
CA THR A 282 -1.82 -10.51 -15.86
C THR A 282 -2.21 -9.05 -15.79
N LYS A 283 -3.35 -8.74 -15.16
CA LYS A 283 -3.84 -7.36 -15.00
C LYS A 283 -2.92 -6.49 -14.15
N PHE A 284 -2.15 -7.07 -13.22
CA PHE A 284 -1.12 -6.31 -12.49
C PHE A 284 -0.04 -5.76 -13.42
N ALA A 285 0.47 -6.59 -14.33
CA ALA A 285 1.48 -6.14 -15.29
C ALA A 285 0.93 -5.10 -16.28
N GLN A 286 -0.32 -5.28 -16.74
CA GLN A 286 -0.99 -4.33 -17.62
C GLN A 286 -1.23 -2.98 -16.91
N ALA A 287 -1.75 -2.99 -15.69
CA ALA A 287 -1.95 -1.80 -14.86
C ALA A 287 -0.63 -1.06 -14.59
N SER A 288 0.42 -1.80 -14.25
CA SER A 288 1.75 -1.22 -14.02
C SER A 288 2.32 -0.56 -15.27
N SER A 289 2.12 -1.14 -16.48
CA SER A 289 2.57 -0.54 -17.73
C SER A 289 1.83 0.76 -18.08
N GLU A 290 0.58 0.91 -17.61
CA GLU A 290 -0.21 2.14 -17.76
C GLU A 290 0.02 3.15 -16.62
N GLY A 291 0.85 2.81 -15.62
CA GLY A 291 1.14 3.69 -14.48
C GLY A 291 -0.07 3.93 -13.57
N ILE A 292 -0.95 2.94 -13.42
CA ILE A 292 -2.14 3.02 -12.57
C ILE A 292 -2.30 1.75 -11.70
N PRO A 293 -2.94 1.83 -10.52
CA PRO A 293 -3.23 0.67 -9.69
C PRO A 293 -4.28 -0.25 -10.31
N ILE A 294 -4.28 -1.55 -9.92
CA ILE A 294 -5.17 -2.55 -10.49
C ILE A 294 -6.66 -2.20 -10.36
N PHE A 295 -7.09 -1.55 -9.29
CA PHE A 295 -8.49 -1.10 -9.10
C PHE A 295 -8.91 -0.02 -10.09
N ALA A 296 -7.96 0.82 -10.51
CA ALA A 296 -8.17 1.82 -11.54
C ALA A 296 -8.18 1.22 -12.95
N TYR A 297 -7.40 0.15 -13.16
CA TYR A 297 -7.29 -0.54 -14.44
C TYR A 297 -8.48 -1.49 -14.69
N ASP A 298 -8.73 -2.40 -13.74
CA ASP A 298 -9.79 -3.41 -13.82
C ASP A 298 -10.20 -3.85 -12.40
N SER A 299 -11.18 -3.14 -11.84
CA SER A 299 -11.66 -3.37 -10.48
C SER A 299 -12.40 -4.71 -10.28
N GLU A 300 -12.86 -5.33 -11.38
CA GLU A 300 -13.55 -6.63 -11.34
C GLU A 300 -12.57 -7.79 -11.56
N SER A 301 -11.28 -7.52 -11.83
CA SER A 301 -10.25 -8.54 -12.02
C SER A 301 -10.04 -9.39 -10.76
N LYS A 302 -9.57 -10.62 -10.96
CA LYS A 302 -9.20 -11.52 -9.86
C LYS A 302 -8.18 -10.86 -8.92
N GLY A 303 -7.21 -10.12 -9.47
CA GLY A 303 -6.18 -9.46 -8.67
C GLY A 303 -6.76 -8.35 -7.78
N ALA A 304 -7.71 -7.54 -8.28
CA ALA A 304 -8.40 -6.54 -7.49
C ALA A 304 -9.23 -7.17 -6.36
N GLN A 305 -9.99 -8.24 -6.68
CA GLN A 305 -10.76 -8.98 -5.69
C GLN A 305 -9.87 -9.58 -4.60
N ASP A 306 -8.70 -10.12 -4.97
CA ASP A 306 -7.76 -10.72 -4.01
C ASP A 306 -7.13 -9.66 -3.11
N ILE A 307 -6.75 -8.48 -3.64
CA ILE A 307 -6.28 -7.36 -2.82
C ILE A 307 -7.37 -6.88 -1.85
N GLN A 308 -8.65 -6.82 -2.29
CA GLN A 308 -9.76 -6.50 -1.38
C GLN A 308 -9.88 -7.52 -0.26
N ALA A 309 -9.82 -8.81 -0.58
CA ALA A 309 -9.91 -9.87 0.43
C ALA A 309 -8.73 -9.84 1.42
N VAL A 310 -7.51 -9.55 0.94
CA VAL A 310 -6.34 -9.32 1.80
C VAL A 310 -6.58 -8.12 2.72
N LEU A 311 -7.08 -7.00 2.19
CA LEU A 311 -7.37 -5.81 2.96
C LEU A 311 -8.40 -6.08 4.05
N ASP A 312 -9.49 -6.79 3.73
CA ASP A 312 -10.55 -7.15 4.67
C ASP A 312 -10.01 -8.04 5.80
N GLU A 313 -9.18 -9.04 5.48
CA GLU A 313 -8.53 -9.89 6.48
C GLU A 313 -7.60 -9.08 7.39
N VAL A 314 -6.79 -8.19 6.82
CA VAL A 314 -5.89 -7.31 7.57
C VAL A 314 -6.67 -6.40 8.51
N GLN A 315 -7.74 -5.76 8.03
CA GLN A 315 -8.58 -4.90 8.88
C GLN A 315 -9.20 -5.68 10.04
N GLY A 316 -9.58 -6.93 9.82
CA GLY A 316 -10.09 -7.82 10.87
C GLY A 316 -9.03 -8.20 11.91
N ARG A 317 -7.75 -8.28 11.53
CA ARG A 317 -6.66 -8.64 12.44
C ARG A 317 -6.08 -7.44 13.21
N ILE A 318 -6.14 -6.22 12.68
CA ILE A 318 -5.59 -4.97 13.28
C ILE A 318 -6.27 -4.59 14.62
N GLY A 319 -7.04 -5.36 15.25
CA GLY A 319 -7.57 -5.11 16.59
C GLY A 319 -6.95 -5.98 17.68
N ALA A 320 -6.14 -6.97 17.31
CA ALA A 320 -5.57 -7.95 18.23
C ALA A 320 -4.08 -8.14 17.93
N PRO A 321 -3.17 -7.33 18.53
CA PRO A 321 -1.73 -7.41 18.26
C PRO A 321 -1.17 -8.79 18.61
N VAL A 322 -0.42 -9.37 17.65
CA VAL A 322 0.29 -10.65 17.82
C VAL A 322 1.75 -10.35 18.08
N ARG A 323 2.23 -10.63 19.30
CA ARG A 323 3.66 -10.54 19.63
C ARG A 323 4.43 -11.68 18.96
N LEU A 324 5.63 -11.39 18.45
CA LEU A 324 6.60 -12.40 18.04
C LEU A 324 6.86 -13.34 19.23
N LYS A 325 6.37 -14.56 19.14
CA LYS A 325 6.96 -15.66 19.90
C LYS A 325 8.21 -16.06 19.14
N ALA A 326 9.33 -16.29 19.85
CA ALA A 326 10.54 -16.78 19.23
C ALA A 326 10.20 -17.87 18.21
N VAL A 327 10.55 -17.64 16.94
CA VAL A 327 10.44 -18.68 15.91
C VAL A 327 11.47 -19.71 16.30
N GLU A 328 11.04 -20.84 16.87
CA GLU A 328 11.91 -21.94 17.19
C GLU A 328 12.65 -22.32 15.90
N SER A 329 13.97 -22.29 15.99
CA SER A 329 14.90 -22.62 14.92
C SER A 329 14.62 -24.04 14.39
N ALA A 330 13.98 -24.12 13.23
CA ALA A 330 13.84 -25.36 12.47
C ALA A 330 14.96 -25.50 11.43
#